data_77770e7ad0559d1fed74736e8401915d
#
_entry.id   77770e7ad0559d1fed74736e8401915d
#
_cell.length_a   1.000
_cell.length_b   1.000
_cell.length_c   1.000
_cell.angle_alpha   90.00
_cell.angle_beta   90.00
_cell.angle_gamma   90.00
#
_symmetry.space_group_name_H-M   'P 1'
#
loop_
_entity.id
_entity.type
_entity.pdbx_description
1 polymer ?
#
loop_
_entity_poly.entity_id
_entity_poly.type
_entity_poly.pdbx_seq_one_letter_code
_entity_poly.pdbx_strand_id
1 'polypeptide(L)'
;LRNEELYEPVCRFQSASSLTDEAARSRAQHDLKLIGMNKVGSIAADFIYTLPSGMQKRMRDICTPYTLLLFYNPDCHGCAETLATMKTSAVLNSPHIMKQVKILAFYPDEDREVWTKHQNEIPDGWINSYDKELTVLTEECYDLKAMPALYLLDKDKKVLLKDATVKEIEDYLKNKSL
;
A
#
# COMPACT_ATOMS: atom_id res chain seq x y z
N LEU A 1 0.15 -12.91 4.97
CA LEU A 1 0.28 -11.96 6.10
C LEU A 1 1.73 -11.93 6.54
N ARG A 2 2.40 -10.79 6.34
CA ARG A 2 3.73 -10.57 6.92
C ARG A 2 3.57 -10.34 8.41
N ASN A 3 4.18 -11.18 9.20
CA ASN A 3 4.33 -10.92 10.63
C ASN A 3 5.67 -10.22 10.86
N GLU A 4 5.72 -8.89 10.65
CA GLU A 4 6.92 -8.08 10.88
C GLU A 4 7.44 -8.22 12.31
N GLU A 5 6.56 -8.37 13.29
CA GLU A 5 6.93 -8.54 14.71
C GLU A 5 7.78 -9.78 14.95
N LEU A 6 7.52 -10.86 14.21
CA LEU A 6 8.32 -12.09 14.29
C LEU A 6 9.55 -12.06 13.38
N TYR A 7 9.47 -11.37 12.26
CA TYR A 7 10.54 -11.35 11.25
C TYR A 7 11.64 -10.33 11.56
N GLU A 8 11.29 -9.16 12.09
CA GLU A 8 12.27 -8.12 12.43
C GLU A 8 13.36 -8.61 13.39
N PRO A 9 13.07 -9.33 14.51
CA PRO A 9 14.10 -9.89 15.39
C PRO A 9 15.06 -10.85 14.69
N VAL A 10 14.56 -11.67 13.75
CA VAL A 10 15.39 -12.61 12.98
C VAL A 10 16.35 -11.82 12.08
N CYS A 11 15.86 -10.81 11.37
CA CYS A 11 16.69 -9.97 10.52
C CYS A 11 17.75 -9.20 11.36
N ARG A 12 17.40 -8.68 12.54
CA ARG A 12 18.33 -8.04 13.46
C ARG A 12 19.44 -8.99 13.90
N PHE A 13 19.09 -10.22 14.27
CA PHE A 13 20.08 -11.24 14.63
C PHE A 13 21.00 -11.57 13.44
N GLN A 14 20.45 -11.83 12.26
CA GLN A 14 21.22 -12.16 11.06
C GLN A 14 22.14 -11.01 10.64
N SER A 15 21.69 -9.77 10.71
CA SER A 15 22.47 -8.59 10.32
C SER A 15 23.65 -8.33 11.27
N ALA A 16 23.55 -8.73 12.54
CA ALA A 16 24.56 -8.48 13.58
C ALA A 16 25.50 -9.69 13.82
N SER A 17 25.09 -10.90 13.44
CA SER A 17 25.81 -12.13 13.73
C SER A 17 27.06 -12.29 12.85
N SER A 18 28.19 -12.59 13.48
CA SER A 18 29.42 -12.98 12.76
C SER A 18 29.35 -14.38 12.12
N LEU A 19 28.37 -15.18 12.52
CA LEU A 19 28.14 -16.54 11.97
C LEU A 19 27.31 -16.51 10.68
N THR A 20 26.69 -15.38 10.35
CA THR A 20 25.89 -15.21 9.15
C THR A 20 26.79 -14.87 7.96
N ASP A 21 26.62 -15.57 6.82
CA ASP A 21 27.35 -15.23 5.60
C ASP A 21 27.01 -13.83 5.09
N GLU A 22 27.86 -13.27 4.24
CA GLU A 22 27.75 -11.88 3.78
C GLU A 22 26.44 -11.65 2.99
N ALA A 23 26.03 -12.59 2.17
CA ALA A 23 24.81 -12.47 1.37
C ALA A 23 23.55 -12.48 2.24
N ALA A 24 23.50 -13.36 3.25
CA ALA A 24 22.40 -13.41 4.20
C ALA A 24 22.36 -12.15 5.09
N ARG A 25 23.53 -11.62 5.49
CA ARG A 25 23.63 -10.37 6.25
C ARG A 25 23.13 -9.18 5.43
N SER A 26 23.54 -9.07 4.18
CA SER A 26 23.09 -8.00 3.26
C SER A 26 21.59 -8.05 3.04
N ARG A 27 21.01 -9.24 2.82
CA ARG A 27 19.54 -9.42 2.74
C ARG A 27 18.84 -8.99 4.01
N ALA A 28 19.33 -9.41 5.17
CA ALA A 28 18.74 -9.03 6.46
C ALA A 28 18.78 -7.52 6.71
N GLN A 29 19.87 -6.84 6.33
CA GLN A 29 19.98 -5.38 6.41
C GLN A 29 18.99 -4.69 5.47
N HIS A 30 18.85 -5.18 4.24
CA HIS A 30 17.87 -4.67 3.29
C HIS A 30 16.43 -4.87 3.81
N ASP A 31 16.10 -6.05 4.33
CA ASP A 31 14.79 -6.32 4.89
C ASP A 31 14.49 -5.43 6.11
N LEU A 32 15.46 -5.17 6.97
CA LEU A 32 15.32 -4.21 8.08
C LEU A 32 15.05 -2.79 7.59
N LYS A 33 15.69 -2.35 6.50
CA LYS A 33 15.40 -1.07 5.86
C LYS A 33 13.93 -1.01 5.46
N LEU A 34 13.42 -2.00 4.73
CA LEU A 34 12.04 -2.04 4.25
C LEU A 34 11.02 -2.12 5.39
N ILE A 35 11.27 -2.97 6.41
CA ILE A 35 10.44 -3.04 7.62
C ILE A 35 10.38 -1.67 8.31
N GLY A 36 11.51 -0.94 8.33
CA GLY A 36 11.63 0.39 8.92
C GLY A 36 10.84 1.48 8.21
N MET A 37 10.42 1.25 6.96
CA MET A 37 9.72 2.25 6.15
C MET A 37 8.23 2.26 6.44
N ASN A 38 7.65 3.47 6.36
CA ASN A 38 6.21 3.67 6.54
C ASN A 38 5.63 2.98 7.79
N LYS A 39 6.38 3.00 8.90
CA LYS A 39 5.90 2.44 10.18
C LYS A 39 4.65 3.17 10.65
N VAL A 40 3.76 2.44 11.32
CA VAL A 40 2.60 3.03 11.98
C VAL A 40 3.06 4.18 12.88
N GLY A 41 2.43 5.34 12.71
CA GLY A 41 2.79 6.58 13.40
C GLY A 41 3.80 7.48 12.68
N SER A 42 4.50 7.02 11.64
CA SER A 42 5.36 7.87 10.79
C SER A 42 4.58 8.48 9.63
N ILE A 43 5.13 9.51 9.02
CA ILE A 43 4.62 10.05 7.76
C ILE A 43 4.97 9.09 6.63
N ALA A 44 3.99 8.74 5.81
CA ALA A 44 4.18 7.87 4.65
C ALA A 44 5.06 8.54 3.59
N ALA A 45 5.90 7.74 2.93
CA ALA A 45 6.67 8.22 1.79
C ALA A 45 5.72 8.74 0.70
N ASP A 46 6.03 9.95 0.19
CA ASP A 46 5.24 10.56 -0.88
C ASP A 46 5.70 10.05 -2.24
N PHE A 47 4.78 9.91 -3.17
CA PHE A 47 5.06 9.51 -4.53
C PHE A 47 4.14 10.19 -5.54
N ILE A 48 4.54 10.18 -6.80
CA ILE A 48 3.75 10.66 -7.93
C ILE A 48 2.99 9.48 -8.52
N TYR A 49 1.69 9.66 -8.76
CA TYR A 49 0.87 8.71 -9.48
C TYR A 49 0.32 9.32 -10.76
N THR A 50 0.12 8.48 -11.78
CA THR A 50 -0.38 8.88 -13.09
C THR A 50 -1.80 8.34 -13.29
N LEU A 51 -2.73 9.22 -13.62
CA LEU A 51 -4.13 8.88 -13.92
C LEU A 51 -4.26 8.29 -15.34
N PRO A 52 -5.39 7.64 -15.68
CA PRO A 52 -5.67 7.18 -17.05
C PRO A 52 -5.56 8.27 -18.10
N SER A 53 -5.84 9.52 -17.74
CA SER A 53 -5.71 10.68 -18.62
C SER A 53 -4.26 11.09 -18.92
N GLY A 54 -3.27 10.48 -18.24
CA GLY A 54 -1.86 10.88 -18.28
C GLY A 54 -1.49 12.01 -17.32
N MET A 55 -2.47 12.57 -16.59
CA MET A 55 -2.21 13.60 -15.60
C MET A 55 -1.47 13.01 -14.39
N GLN A 56 -0.41 13.65 -13.96
CA GLN A 56 0.34 13.28 -12.76
C GLN A 56 -0.14 14.08 -11.55
N LYS A 57 -0.20 13.42 -10.40
CA LYS A 57 -0.54 14.00 -9.10
C LYS A 57 0.34 13.41 -8.01
N ARG A 58 0.38 14.04 -6.85
CA ARG A 58 1.10 13.53 -5.67
C ARG A 58 0.13 12.89 -4.68
N MET A 59 0.57 11.81 -4.04
CA MET A 59 -0.22 11.13 -3.01
C MET A 59 -0.54 12.07 -1.84
N ARG A 60 0.42 12.91 -1.42
CA ARG A 60 0.23 13.88 -0.34
C ARG A 60 -0.88 14.90 -0.60
N ASP A 61 -1.21 15.18 -1.87
CA ASP A 61 -2.19 16.20 -2.25
C ASP A 61 -3.64 15.68 -2.19
N ILE A 62 -3.86 14.43 -1.79
CA ILE A 62 -5.20 13.89 -1.56
C ILE A 62 -5.76 14.50 -0.27
N CYS A 63 -6.71 15.44 -0.42
CA CYS A 63 -7.28 16.22 0.68
C CYS A 63 -8.54 15.56 1.25
N THR A 64 -8.40 14.40 1.89
CA THR A 64 -9.49 13.70 2.62
C THR A 64 -9.04 13.37 4.03
N PRO A 65 -9.96 13.19 5.00
CA PRO A 65 -9.61 12.75 6.36
C PRO A 65 -8.74 11.50 6.39
N TYR A 66 -9.02 10.56 5.48
CA TYR A 66 -8.24 9.33 5.33
C TYR A 66 -7.89 9.07 3.86
N THR A 67 -6.72 8.49 3.63
CA THR A 67 -6.30 7.96 2.34
C THR A 67 -6.03 6.47 2.51
N LEU A 68 -6.73 5.64 1.74
CA LEU A 68 -6.48 4.20 1.68
C LEU A 68 -5.67 3.90 0.42
N LEU A 69 -4.39 3.53 0.61
CA LEU A 69 -3.53 3.08 -0.47
C LEU A 69 -3.74 1.59 -0.70
N LEU A 70 -3.99 1.21 -1.93
CA LEU A 70 -4.01 -0.17 -2.41
C LEU A 70 -2.94 -0.31 -3.49
N PHE A 71 -1.80 -0.91 -3.14
CA PHE A 71 -0.82 -1.37 -4.12
C PHE A 71 -1.26 -2.74 -4.64
N TYR A 72 -1.44 -2.86 -5.95
CA TYR A 72 -2.00 -4.07 -6.55
C TYR A 72 -1.43 -4.36 -7.92
N ASN A 73 -1.50 -5.63 -8.32
CA ASN A 73 -1.29 -6.07 -9.68
C ASN A 73 -2.54 -6.85 -10.13
N PRO A 74 -3.19 -6.50 -11.26
CA PRO A 74 -4.39 -7.19 -11.74
C PRO A 74 -4.20 -8.69 -11.97
N ASP A 75 -3.01 -9.11 -12.42
CA ASP A 75 -2.69 -10.52 -12.67
C ASP A 75 -2.38 -11.31 -11.38
N CYS A 76 -2.41 -10.65 -10.22
CA CYS A 76 -2.19 -11.29 -8.93
C CYS A 76 -3.52 -11.79 -8.33
N HIS A 77 -3.62 -13.09 -8.07
CA HIS A 77 -4.82 -13.69 -7.49
C HIS A 77 -5.24 -13.05 -6.15
N GLY A 78 -4.31 -12.86 -5.21
CA GLY A 78 -4.62 -12.21 -3.93
C GLY A 78 -5.06 -10.76 -4.07
N CYS A 79 -4.58 -10.05 -5.11
CA CYS A 79 -5.03 -8.70 -5.43
C CYS A 79 -6.49 -8.71 -5.92
N ALA A 80 -6.84 -9.66 -6.79
CA ALA A 80 -8.21 -9.81 -7.30
C ALA A 80 -9.20 -10.12 -6.17
N GLU A 81 -8.85 -11.01 -5.24
CA GLU A 81 -9.67 -11.34 -4.07
C GLU A 81 -9.86 -10.12 -3.14
N THR A 82 -8.77 -9.38 -2.87
CA THR A 82 -8.81 -8.17 -2.06
C THR A 82 -9.67 -7.10 -2.71
N LEU A 83 -9.51 -6.88 -4.01
CA LEU A 83 -10.29 -5.92 -4.78
C LEU A 83 -11.78 -6.29 -4.76
N ALA A 84 -12.13 -7.57 -4.94
CA ALA A 84 -13.51 -8.05 -4.85
C ALA A 84 -14.10 -7.82 -3.44
N THR A 85 -13.34 -8.10 -2.39
CA THR A 85 -13.75 -7.86 -1.00
C THR A 85 -14.00 -6.37 -0.75
N MET A 86 -13.11 -5.49 -1.20
CA MET A 86 -13.27 -4.04 -1.05
C MET A 86 -14.48 -3.51 -1.83
N LYS A 87 -14.73 -4.01 -3.05
CA LYS A 87 -15.89 -3.64 -3.88
C LYS A 87 -17.22 -4.01 -3.23
N THR A 88 -17.27 -5.11 -2.50
CA THR A 88 -18.49 -5.60 -1.83
C THR A 88 -18.63 -5.15 -0.39
N SER A 89 -17.63 -4.48 0.16
CA SER A 89 -17.61 -3.99 1.54
C SER A 89 -18.73 -2.98 1.79
N ALA A 90 -19.67 -3.33 2.66
CA ALA A 90 -20.72 -2.40 3.10
C ALA A 90 -20.17 -1.20 3.87
N VAL A 91 -18.99 -1.35 4.50
CA VAL A 91 -18.33 -0.27 5.25
C VAL A 91 -17.66 0.72 4.32
N LEU A 92 -16.75 0.23 3.47
CA LEU A 92 -15.98 1.09 2.56
C LEU A 92 -16.89 1.82 1.55
N ASN A 93 -18.01 1.18 1.16
CA ASN A 93 -18.97 1.74 0.20
C ASN A 93 -20.15 2.49 0.87
N SER A 94 -20.14 2.66 2.19
CA SER A 94 -21.15 3.48 2.85
C SER A 94 -20.97 4.96 2.47
N PRO A 95 -22.06 5.72 2.25
CA PRO A 95 -21.98 7.13 1.86
C PRO A 95 -21.19 8.00 2.84
N HIS A 96 -21.19 7.63 4.11
CA HIS A 96 -20.44 8.32 5.17
C HIS A 96 -18.93 8.11 5.01
N ILE A 97 -18.49 6.87 4.87
CA ILE A 97 -17.07 6.54 4.72
C ILE A 97 -16.52 7.05 3.38
N MET A 98 -17.28 6.93 2.28
CA MET A 98 -16.84 7.42 0.96
C MET A 98 -16.57 8.94 0.94
N LYS A 99 -17.18 9.71 1.82
CA LYS A 99 -16.88 11.16 1.97
C LYS A 99 -15.59 11.41 2.75
N GLN A 100 -15.17 10.48 3.58
CA GLN A 100 -14.01 10.63 4.46
C GLN A 100 -12.76 9.92 3.93
N VAL A 101 -12.93 8.85 3.18
CA VAL A 101 -11.84 8.01 2.68
C VAL A 101 -11.72 8.15 1.18
N LYS A 102 -10.54 8.53 0.69
CA LYS A 102 -10.19 8.40 -0.72
C LYS A 102 -9.33 7.15 -0.91
N ILE A 103 -9.81 6.25 -1.74
CA ILE A 103 -9.06 5.04 -2.12
C ILE A 103 -8.19 5.37 -3.33
N LEU A 104 -6.89 5.14 -3.21
CA LEU A 104 -5.90 5.22 -4.30
C LEU A 104 -5.48 3.80 -4.65
N ALA A 105 -6.02 3.26 -5.75
CA ALA A 105 -5.58 2.03 -6.36
C ALA A 105 -4.39 2.34 -7.27
N PHE A 106 -3.23 1.84 -6.90
CA PHE A 106 -1.96 2.16 -7.53
C PHE A 106 -1.27 0.89 -8.04
N TYR A 107 -1.02 0.87 -9.34
CA TYR A 107 -0.28 -0.18 -10.02
C TYR A 107 1.19 0.22 -10.12
N PRO A 108 2.12 -0.48 -9.43
CA PRO A 108 3.52 -0.08 -9.36
C PRO A 108 4.41 -0.68 -10.46
N ASP A 109 3.94 -1.73 -11.18
CA ASP A 109 4.78 -2.50 -12.09
C ASP A 109 4.98 -1.84 -13.46
N GLU A 110 5.98 -2.34 -14.21
CA GLU A 110 6.39 -1.80 -15.51
C GLU A 110 5.43 -2.13 -16.67
N ASP A 111 4.68 -3.24 -16.58
CA ASP A 111 3.79 -3.68 -17.66
C ASP A 111 2.49 -2.87 -17.68
N ARG A 112 2.56 -1.72 -18.30
CA ARG A 112 1.41 -0.81 -18.46
C ARG A 112 0.24 -1.46 -19.23
N GLU A 113 0.49 -2.44 -20.08
CA GLU A 113 -0.59 -3.10 -20.85
C GLU A 113 -1.50 -3.91 -19.93
N VAL A 114 -0.92 -4.58 -18.93
CA VAL A 114 -1.66 -5.28 -17.87
C VAL A 114 -2.61 -4.30 -17.17
N TRP A 115 -2.10 -3.18 -16.67
CA TRP A 115 -2.92 -2.17 -16.01
C TRP A 115 -4.02 -1.61 -16.93
N THR A 116 -3.69 -1.33 -18.22
CA THR A 116 -4.64 -0.76 -19.18
C THR A 116 -5.80 -1.70 -19.46
N LYS A 117 -5.56 -3.00 -19.57
CA LYS A 117 -6.62 -4.02 -19.77
C LYS A 117 -7.62 -4.06 -18.62
N HIS A 118 -7.13 -3.83 -17.38
CA HIS A 118 -7.91 -4.00 -16.14
C HIS A 118 -8.37 -2.67 -15.53
N GLN A 119 -8.06 -1.52 -16.15
CA GLN A 119 -8.39 -0.21 -15.57
C GLN A 119 -9.87 0.00 -15.27
N ASN A 120 -10.77 -0.64 -16.02
CA ASN A 120 -12.21 -0.56 -15.82
C ASN A 120 -12.72 -1.43 -14.65
N GLU A 121 -11.85 -2.22 -14.03
CA GLU A 121 -12.20 -3.02 -12.85
C GLU A 121 -12.17 -2.19 -11.58
N ILE A 122 -11.50 -1.05 -11.58
CA ILE A 122 -11.45 -0.14 -10.44
C ILE A 122 -12.75 0.67 -10.39
N PRO A 123 -13.48 0.67 -9.26
CA PRO A 123 -14.75 1.36 -9.11
C PRO A 123 -14.67 2.87 -9.36
N ASP A 124 -15.73 3.43 -9.93
CA ASP A 124 -15.89 4.87 -9.99
C ASP A 124 -15.82 5.49 -8.59
N GLY A 125 -15.15 6.62 -8.46
CA GLY A 125 -14.95 7.28 -7.18
C GLY A 125 -13.64 6.91 -6.45
N TRP A 126 -13.01 5.79 -6.81
CA TRP A 126 -11.62 5.53 -6.44
C TRP A 126 -10.67 6.25 -7.40
N ILE A 127 -9.44 6.49 -6.97
CA ILE A 127 -8.40 6.96 -7.88
C ILE A 127 -7.73 5.71 -8.47
N ASN A 128 -7.95 5.47 -9.78
CA ASN A 128 -7.21 4.47 -10.52
C ASN A 128 -5.93 5.08 -11.08
N SER A 129 -4.78 4.46 -10.85
CA SER A 129 -3.50 5.05 -11.21
C SER A 129 -2.38 4.02 -11.36
N TYR A 130 -1.28 4.46 -11.99
CA TYR A 130 -0.09 3.64 -12.18
C TYR A 130 1.19 4.47 -11.95
N ASP A 131 2.30 3.77 -11.74
CA ASP A 131 3.63 4.38 -11.63
C ASP A 131 4.28 4.50 -13.01
N LYS A 132 4.20 5.69 -13.61
CA LYS A 132 4.75 5.91 -14.95
C LYS A 132 6.28 5.83 -14.97
N GLU A 133 6.92 6.31 -13.92
CA GLU A 133 8.37 6.46 -13.82
C GLU A 133 9.01 5.32 -13.00
N LEU A 134 8.20 4.36 -12.51
CA LEU A 134 8.61 3.24 -11.65
C LEU A 134 9.34 3.70 -10.37
N THR A 135 9.01 4.90 -9.90
CA THR A 135 9.70 5.54 -8.76
C THR A 135 9.52 4.75 -7.47
N VAL A 136 8.32 4.23 -7.23
CA VAL A 136 8.03 3.49 -5.99
C VAL A 136 8.85 2.21 -5.89
N LEU A 137 9.07 1.51 -7.01
CA LEU A 137 9.90 0.30 -7.07
C LEU A 137 11.39 0.64 -7.04
N THR A 138 11.84 1.60 -7.87
CA THR A 138 13.28 1.92 -8.02
C THR A 138 13.87 2.57 -6.78
N GLU A 139 13.11 3.42 -6.10
CA GLU A 139 13.51 4.05 -4.84
C GLU A 139 13.15 3.20 -3.60
N GLU A 140 12.46 2.08 -3.83
CA GLU A 140 11.97 1.20 -2.76
C GLU A 140 11.20 1.98 -1.67
N CYS A 141 10.33 2.90 -2.07
CA CYS A 141 9.59 3.76 -1.15
C CYS A 141 8.62 2.99 -0.25
N TYR A 142 8.15 1.83 -0.72
CA TYR A 142 7.25 0.90 -0.01
C TYR A 142 7.78 -0.52 -0.15
N ASP A 143 7.51 -1.36 0.85
CA ASP A 143 7.79 -2.79 0.74
C ASP A 143 6.68 -3.49 -0.05
N LEU A 144 6.92 -3.70 -1.35
CA LEU A 144 5.99 -4.32 -2.28
C LEU A 144 6.38 -5.75 -2.67
N LYS A 145 7.23 -6.43 -1.87
CA LYS A 145 7.61 -7.85 -2.10
C LYS A 145 6.41 -8.79 -2.10
N ALA A 146 5.31 -8.38 -1.45
CA ALA A 146 4.04 -9.08 -1.47
C ALA A 146 2.91 -8.10 -1.75
N MET A 147 2.13 -8.37 -2.79
CA MET A 147 0.90 -7.66 -3.13
C MET A 147 -0.31 -8.58 -2.93
N PRO A 148 -1.48 -8.01 -2.57
CA PRO A 148 -1.73 -6.59 -2.36
C PRO A 148 -1.11 -6.06 -1.06
N ALA A 149 -0.72 -4.78 -1.04
CA ALA A 149 -0.33 -4.07 0.17
C ALA A 149 -1.30 -2.91 0.43
N LEU A 150 -1.86 -2.88 1.64
CA LEU A 150 -2.84 -1.88 2.06
C LEU A 150 -2.30 -1.01 3.18
N TYR A 151 -2.40 0.31 2.99
CA TYR A 151 -2.03 1.30 4.01
C TYR A 151 -3.20 2.25 4.24
N LEU A 152 -3.54 2.48 5.51
CA LEU A 152 -4.48 3.55 5.87
C LEU A 152 -3.68 4.73 6.43
N LEU A 153 -3.89 5.90 5.85
CA LEU A 153 -3.23 7.15 6.24
C LEU A 153 -4.28 8.15 6.75
N ASP A 154 -3.88 9.00 7.69
CA ASP A 154 -4.69 10.16 8.11
C ASP A 154 -4.55 11.34 7.13
N LYS A 155 -5.18 12.48 7.48
CA LYS A 155 -5.15 13.72 6.70
C LYS A 155 -3.72 14.27 6.50
N ASP A 156 -2.84 14.05 7.44
CA ASP A 156 -1.45 14.50 7.42
C ASP A 156 -0.50 13.44 6.82
N LYS A 157 -1.07 12.38 6.23
CA LYS A 157 -0.38 11.22 5.65
C LYS A 157 0.42 10.40 6.67
N LYS A 158 0.06 10.49 7.94
CA LYS A 158 0.60 9.60 8.96
C LYS A 158 0.00 8.21 8.81
N VAL A 159 0.84 7.19 8.86
CA VAL A 159 0.42 5.79 8.73
C VAL A 159 -0.36 5.38 9.98
N LEU A 160 -1.60 5.00 9.79
CA LEU A 160 -2.49 4.48 10.82
C LEU A 160 -2.49 2.94 10.85
N LEU A 161 -2.49 2.34 9.65
CA LEU A 161 -2.38 0.90 9.46
C LEU A 161 -1.40 0.65 8.29
N LYS A 162 -0.57 -0.39 8.43
CA LYS A 162 0.41 -0.86 7.45
C LYS A 162 0.18 -2.34 7.18
N ASP A 163 0.25 -2.75 5.91
CA ASP A 163 0.05 -4.14 5.45
C ASP A 163 -1.23 -4.78 6.01
N ALA A 164 -2.26 -3.94 6.15
CA ALA A 164 -3.51 -4.31 6.80
C ALA A 164 -4.42 -5.15 5.90
N THR A 165 -5.24 -5.96 6.52
CA THR A 165 -6.36 -6.62 5.85
C THR A 165 -7.52 -5.64 5.66
N VAL A 166 -8.41 -5.94 4.71
CA VAL A 166 -9.65 -5.15 4.50
C VAL A 166 -10.46 -5.08 5.80
N LYS A 167 -10.53 -6.18 6.55
CA LYS A 167 -11.25 -6.25 7.82
C LYS A 167 -10.66 -5.30 8.87
N GLU A 168 -9.36 -5.24 9.03
CA GLU A 168 -8.70 -4.33 9.98
C GLU A 168 -8.97 -2.86 9.64
N ILE A 169 -8.98 -2.53 8.33
CA ILE A 169 -9.32 -1.20 7.85
C ILE A 169 -10.78 -0.86 8.17
N GLU A 170 -11.71 -1.78 7.90
CA GLU A 170 -13.12 -1.61 8.22
C GLU A 170 -13.36 -1.41 9.72
N ASP A 171 -12.73 -2.24 10.55
CA ASP A 171 -12.85 -2.17 12.01
C ASP A 171 -12.29 -0.83 12.53
N TYR A 172 -11.15 -0.38 11.97
CA TYR A 172 -10.59 0.93 12.31
C TYR A 172 -11.54 2.08 11.97
N LEU A 173 -12.07 2.08 10.74
CA LEU A 173 -12.95 3.15 10.26
C LEU A 173 -14.29 3.18 11.01
N LYS A 174 -14.87 2.03 11.35
CA LYS A 174 -16.07 1.94 12.20
C LYS A 174 -15.83 2.57 13.57
N ASN A 175 -14.71 2.26 14.21
CA ASN A 175 -14.37 2.75 15.55
C ASN A 175 -14.07 4.26 15.58
N LYS A 176 -13.72 4.88 14.44
CA LYS A 176 -13.40 6.31 14.33
C LYS A 176 -14.58 7.14 13.78
N SER A 177 -15.57 6.48 13.18
CA SER A 177 -16.75 7.15 12.61
C SER A 177 -17.87 7.37 13.64
N LEU A 178 -17.61 6.99 14.87
CA LEU A 178 -18.45 7.27 16.03
C LEU A 178 -17.91 8.51 16.76
#